data_adf5c14845f4d71334b346491da85c1f
#
_entry.id   adf5c14845f4d71334b346491da85c1f
#
_cell.length_a   1.000
_cell.length_b   1.000
_cell.length_c   1.000
_cell.angle_alpha   90.00
_cell.angle_beta   90.00
_cell.angle_gamma   90.00
#
_symmetry.space_group_name_H-M   'P 1'
#
loop_
_entity.id
_entity.type
_entity.pdbx_description
1 polymer ?
#
loop_
_entity_poly.entity_id
_entity_poly.type
_entity_poly.pdbx_seq_one_letter_code
_entity_poly.pdbx_strand_id
1 'polypeptide(L)'
;MIESGEGVDWALAEALAFGTLLEEGNHVRLSGQDVERGTFSHRHALLHDQNTGARCVPLRSVYGDSKPHNFFTVSNSSLSEFGVLGFELGYSLENPNSLVLWEAQFGDFANSAQIIIDQFISSGEAKWLRQTGLTLLLPHGYDGQGPEHSSCRVERYLQMSDEDPTKIPPDMRLDTRTQVLIFTPDAPIRQSTLFARAIHEVTNKDAGLRTSDFGLTLF
;
A
#
# COMPACT_ATOMS: atom_id res chain seq x y z
N MET A 1 -10.58 -8.74 19.25
CA MET A 1 -9.71 -7.99 18.32
C MET A 1 -9.79 -6.50 18.64
N ILE A 2 -10.85 -5.77 18.31
CA ILE A 2 -10.92 -4.30 18.54
C ILE A 2 -10.83 -3.94 20.03
N GLU A 3 -11.53 -4.66 20.92
CA GLU A 3 -11.52 -4.37 22.38
C GLU A 3 -10.26 -4.88 23.09
N SER A 4 -9.70 -6.00 22.64
CA SER A 4 -8.53 -6.62 23.30
C SER A 4 -7.19 -6.13 22.76
N GLY A 5 -7.16 -5.58 21.56
CA GLY A 5 -5.92 -5.28 20.84
C GLY A 5 -5.13 -6.52 20.38
N GLU A 6 -5.66 -7.71 20.60
CA GLU A 6 -5.00 -8.96 20.25
C GLU A 6 -5.60 -9.57 18.99
N GLY A 7 -4.77 -10.28 18.22
CA GLY A 7 -5.17 -10.99 17.00
C GLY A 7 -5.58 -10.05 15.87
N VAL A 8 -5.00 -8.88 15.80
CA VAL A 8 -5.21 -7.91 14.69
C VAL A 8 -4.70 -8.54 13.40
N ASP A 9 -5.58 -8.71 12.43
CA ASP A 9 -5.23 -9.20 11.11
C ASP A 9 -4.71 -8.07 10.21
N TRP A 10 -4.24 -8.45 9.03
CA TRP A 10 -3.72 -7.51 8.04
C TRP A 10 -4.73 -6.44 7.65
N ALA A 11 -5.96 -6.81 7.40
CA ALA A 11 -7.00 -5.90 6.93
C ALA A 11 -7.32 -4.82 7.97
N LEU A 12 -7.40 -5.21 9.23
CA LEU A 12 -7.64 -4.27 10.33
C LEU A 12 -6.42 -3.36 10.54
N ALA A 13 -5.19 -3.90 10.47
CA ALA A 13 -3.97 -3.10 10.59
C ALA A 13 -3.87 -2.05 9.47
N GLU A 14 -4.19 -2.43 8.24
CA GLU A 14 -4.25 -1.51 7.09
C GLU A 14 -5.30 -0.41 7.31
N ALA A 15 -6.51 -0.78 7.72
CA ALA A 15 -7.59 0.17 7.98
C ALA A 15 -7.23 1.16 9.10
N LEU A 16 -6.59 0.69 10.17
CA LEU A 16 -6.11 1.53 11.26
C LEU A 16 -5.00 2.48 10.80
N ALA A 17 -4.06 2.00 9.98
CA ALA A 17 -3.01 2.84 9.41
C ALA A 17 -3.60 3.95 8.51
N PHE A 18 -4.57 3.63 7.67
CA PHE A 18 -5.27 4.65 6.88
C PHE A 18 -6.03 5.63 7.79
N GLY A 19 -6.73 5.12 8.81
CA GLY A 19 -7.47 5.94 9.76
C GLY A 19 -6.60 6.95 10.50
N THR A 20 -5.43 6.53 10.98
CA THR A 20 -4.48 7.43 11.67
C THR A 20 -3.93 8.51 10.74
N LEU A 21 -3.59 8.16 9.50
CA LEU A 21 -3.14 9.14 8.51
C LEU A 21 -4.23 10.16 8.17
N LEU A 22 -5.47 9.71 8.05
CA LEU A 22 -6.61 10.60 7.80
C LEU A 22 -6.86 11.54 8.97
N GLU A 23 -6.74 11.05 10.20
CA GLU A 23 -6.86 11.87 11.43
C GLU A 23 -5.76 12.94 11.48
N GLU A 24 -4.52 12.57 11.14
CA GLU A 24 -3.39 13.50 11.03
C GLU A 24 -3.53 14.53 9.90
N GLY A 25 -4.51 14.37 9.03
CA GLY A 25 -4.74 15.28 7.92
C GLY A 25 -4.01 14.92 6.63
N ASN A 26 -3.56 13.68 6.49
CA ASN A 26 -2.97 13.19 5.25
C ASN A 26 -4.05 12.63 4.33
N HIS A 27 -3.95 12.93 3.04
CA HIS A 27 -4.80 12.35 2.00
C HIS A 27 -4.37 10.91 1.70
N VAL A 28 -5.33 9.99 1.61
CA VAL A 28 -5.08 8.59 1.28
C VAL A 28 -5.87 8.19 0.04
N ARG A 29 -5.18 7.64 -0.95
CA ARG A 29 -5.78 7.13 -2.18
C ARG A 29 -5.31 5.70 -2.45
N LEU A 30 -6.25 4.79 -2.63
CA LEU A 30 -6.00 3.41 -3.00
C LEU A 30 -6.70 3.10 -4.31
N SER A 31 -5.98 2.57 -5.28
CA SER A 31 -6.54 2.06 -6.53
C SER A 31 -5.95 0.71 -6.92
N GLY A 32 -6.65 0.02 -7.77
CA GLY A 32 -6.30 -1.31 -8.27
C GLY A 32 -7.56 -2.10 -8.59
N GLN A 33 -7.40 -3.30 -9.14
CA GLN A 33 -8.53 -4.17 -9.43
C GLN A 33 -9.10 -4.73 -8.13
N ASP A 34 -10.42 -4.67 -7.97
CA ASP A 34 -11.16 -5.17 -6.79
C ASP A 34 -10.72 -4.61 -5.43
N VAL A 35 -10.03 -3.50 -5.37
CA VAL A 35 -9.48 -2.95 -4.12
C VAL A 35 -10.53 -2.47 -3.13
N GLU A 36 -11.74 -2.13 -3.58
CA GLU A 36 -12.85 -1.73 -2.70
C GLU A 36 -13.22 -2.85 -1.71
N ARG A 37 -13.16 -4.09 -2.17
CA ARG A 37 -13.37 -5.30 -1.37
C ARG A 37 -12.04 -5.92 -0.92
N GLY A 38 -11.02 -5.82 -1.75
CA GLY A 38 -9.79 -6.60 -1.73
C GLY A 38 -9.94 -7.90 -2.53
N THR A 39 -8.90 -8.28 -3.28
CA THR A 39 -8.90 -9.52 -4.08
C THR A 39 -9.25 -10.76 -3.25
N PHE A 40 -8.78 -10.81 -2.01
CA PHE A 40 -9.01 -11.90 -1.06
C PHE A 40 -10.20 -11.67 -0.12
N SER A 41 -11.08 -10.74 -0.45
CA SER A 41 -12.23 -10.35 0.40
C SER A 41 -11.82 -9.94 1.82
N HIS A 42 -10.69 -9.30 1.96
CA HIS A 42 -10.10 -8.95 3.25
C HIS A 42 -10.36 -7.50 3.67
N ARG A 43 -10.44 -6.56 2.70
CA ARG A 43 -10.46 -5.12 2.99
C ARG A 43 -11.84 -4.55 3.29
N HIS A 44 -12.80 -4.76 2.43
CA HIS A 44 -14.15 -4.17 2.52
C HIS A 44 -14.15 -2.68 2.87
N ALA A 45 -13.30 -1.89 2.19
CA ALA A 45 -13.22 -0.44 2.38
C ALA A 45 -14.47 0.30 1.92
N LEU A 46 -15.30 -0.36 1.11
CA LEU A 46 -16.58 0.12 0.65
C LEU A 46 -17.66 -0.93 0.89
N LEU A 47 -18.75 -0.50 1.52
CA LEU A 47 -19.91 -1.33 1.82
C LEU A 47 -21.11 -0.90 0.97
N HIS A 48 -21.97 -1.83 0.64
CA HIS A 48 -23.22 -1.58 -0.07
C HIS A 48 -24.41 -1.92 0.83
N ASP A 49 -25.35 -0.98 0.93
CA ASP A 49 -26.64 -1.25 1.55
C ASP A 49 -27.42 -2.28 0.70
N GLN A 50 -27.90 -3.33 1.36
CA GLN A 50 -28.51 -4.46 0.67
C GLN A 50 -29.89 -4.15 0.08
N ASN A 51 -30.56 -3.11 0.53
CA ASN A 51 -31.89 -2.73 0.08
C ASN A 51 -31.85 -1.63 -0.98
N THR A 52 -30.99 -0.64 -0.78
CA THR A 52 -30.94 0.57 -1.60
C THR A 52 -29.79 0.59 -2.60
N GLY A 53 -28.75 -0.26 -2.38
CA GLY A 53 -27.50 -0.21 -3.14
C GLY A 53 -26.63 1.01 -2.79
N ALA A 54 -27.00 1.78 -1.79
CA ALA A 54 -26.23 2.95 -1.37
C ALA A 54 -24.82 2.54 -0.92
N ARG A 55 -23.83 3.33 -1.33
CA ARG A 55 -22.41 3.09 -1.03
C ARG A 55 -21.99 3.81 0.23
N CYS A 56 -21.30 3.12 1.12
CA CYS A 56 -20.73 3.66 2.35
C CYS A 56 -19.23 3.33 2.43
N VAL A 57 -18.42 4.32 2.72
CA VAL A 57 -16.98 4.17 2.97
C VAL A 57 -16.73 4.48 4.45
N PRO A 58 -16.58 3.47 5.32
CA PRO A 58 -16.50 3.67 6.78
C PRO A 58 -15.40 4.63 7.23
N LEU A 59 -14.23 4.59 6.60
CA LEU A 59 -13.11 5.47 6.95
C LEU A 59 -13.39 6.97 6.76
N ARG A 60 -14.41 7.33 6.00
CA ARG A 60 -14.84 8.74 5.89
C ARG A 60 -15.42 9.27 7.20
N SER A 61 -15.91 8.41 8.08
CA SER A 61 -16.39 8.83 9.39
C SER A 61 -15.28 9.36 10.31
N VAL A 62 -14.04 9.01 10.06
CA VAL A 62 -12.89 9.49 10.85
C VAL A 62 -12.75 11.01 10.79
N TYR A 63 -12.99 11.60 9.63
CA TYR A 63 -12.89 13.05 9.43
C TYR A 63 -14.25 13.74 9.23
N GLY A 64 -15.33 12.98 9.04
CA GLY A 64 -16.69 13.52 8.87
C GLY A 64 -16.77 14.56 7.76
N ASP A 65 -17.56 15.62 8.01
CA ASP A 65 -17.74 16.74 7.07
C ASP A 65 -16.59 17.78 7.14
N SER A 66 -15.60 17.57 8.01
CA SER A 66 -14.47 18.51 8.17
C SER A 66 -13.51 18.48 6.98
N LYS A 67 -13.52 17.44 6.18
CA LYS A 67 -12.68 17.25 4.99
C LYS A 67 -13.53 16.96 3.76
N PRO A 68 -13.01 17.22 2.55
CA PRO A 68 -13.68 16.83 1.31
C PRO A 68 -13.92 15.31 1.22
N HIS A 69 -14.99 14.89 0.54
CA HIS A 69 -15.30 13.47 0.35
C HIS A 69 -14.19 12.65 -0.33
N ASN A 70 -13.34 13.30 -1.12
CA ASN A 70 -12.20 12.68 -1.78
C ASN A 70 -10.93 12.62 -0.94
N PHE A 71 -10.99 12.99 0.34
CA PHE A 71 -9.83 12.93 1.23
C PHE A 71 -9.37 11.48 1.48
N PHE A 72 -10.32 10.56 1.58
CA PHE A 72 -10.08 9.12 1.43
C PHE A 72 -10.74 8.61 0.16
N THR A 73 -9.95 8.09 -0.76
CA THR A 73 -10.42 7.52 -2.02
C THR A 73 -9.99 6.07 -2.14
N VAL A 74 -10.96 5.18 -2.34
CA VAL A 74 -10.74 3.81 -2.75
C VAL A 74 -11.51 3.58 -4.05
N SER A 75 -10.85 3.03 -5.06
CA SER A 75 -11.43 2.94 -6.41
C SER A 75 -10.96 1.69 -7.16
N ASN A 76 -11.91 0.85 -7.53
CA ASN A 76 -11.62 -0.24 -8.47
C ASN A 76 -11.17 0.33 -9.81
N SER A 77 -10.01 -0.11 -10.27
CA SER A 77 -9.43 0.34 -11.53
C SER A 77 -9.90 -0.48 -12.73
N SER A 78 -9.61 0.03 -13.91
CA SER A 78 -9.69 -0.73 -15.15
C SER A 78 -8.65 -1.85 -15.20
N LEU A 79 -8.87 -2.81 -16.10
CA LEU A 79 -8.00 -3.97 -16.30
C LEU A 79 -6.71 -3.59 -17.07
N SER A 80 -5.86 -2.76 -16.47
CA SER A 80 -4.57 -2.37 -17.05
C SER A 80 -3.62 -1.95 -15.95
N GLU A 81 -2.73 -2.84 -15.57
CA GLU A 81 -1.70 -2.55 -14.58
C GLU A 81 -0.79 -1.40 -15.04
N PHE A 82 -0.39 -1.41 -16.30
CA PHE A 82 0.42 -0.36 -16.91
C PHE A 82 -0.25 1.02 -16.81
N GLY A 83 -1.49 1.12 -17.27
CA GLY A 83 -2.22 2.39 -17.29
C GLY A 83 -2.51 2.92 -15.91
N VAL A 84 -2.92 2.04 -14.99
CA VAL A 84 -3.27 2.41 -13.62
C VAL A 84 -2.03 2.84 -12.84
N LEU A 85 -0.95 2.07 -12.88
CA LEU A 85 0.28 2.44 -12.19
C LEU A 85 0.86 3.76 -12.70
N GLY A 86 0.84 3.97 -14.01
CA GLY A 86 1.28 5.23 -14.61
C GLY A 86 0.44 6.41 -14.17
N PHE A 87 -0.89 6.23 -14.07
CA PHE A 87 -1.79 7.25 -13.54
C PHE A 87 -1.49 7.56 -12.07
N GLU A 88 -1.38 6.55 -11.23
CA GLU A 88 -1.13 6.74 -9.80
C GLU A 88 0.23 7.37 -9.51
N LEU A 89 1.24 7.06 -10.31
CA LEU A 89 2.52 7.76 -10.25
C LEU A 89 2.33 9.26 -10.53
N GLY A 90 1.69 9.61 -11.64
CA GLY A 90 1.41 11.01 -11.97
C GLY A 90 0.60 11.72 -10.89
N TYR A 91 -0.41 11.05 -10.35
CA TYR A 91 -1.21 11.57 -9.24
C TYR A 91 -0.36 11.84 -7.99
N SER A 92 0.51 10.92 -7.62
CA SER A 92 1.37 11.06 -6.44
C SER A 92 2.41 12.17 -6.55
N LEU A 93 2.88 12.46 -7.76
CA LEU A 93 3.83 13.54 -8.02
C LEU A 93 3.22 14.93 -7.80
N GLU A 94 1.90 15.06 -7.91
CA GLU A 94 1.21 16.34 -7.68
C GLU A 94 1.14 16.71 -6.20
N ASN A 95 0.98 15.70 -5.32
CA ASN A 95 1.01 15.92 -3.87
C ASN A 95 1.84 14.83 -3.17
N PRO A 96 3.13 15.05 -2.96
CA PRO A 96 4.03 14.05 -2.36
C PRO A 96 3.72 13.75 -0.89
N ASN A 97 2.90 14.58 -0.22
CA ASN A 97 2.45 14.34 1.15
C ASN A 97 1.20 13.46 1.24
N SER A 98 0.65 13.04 0.11
CA SER A 98 -0.44 12.07 0.07
C SER A 98 0.11 10.64 0.06
N LEU A 99 -0.54 9.74 0.79
CA LEU A 99 -0.31 8.31 0.60
C LEU A 99 -1.11 7.85 -0.62
N VAL A 100 -0.44 7.48 -1.67
CA VAL A 100 -1.02 6.94 -2.90
C VAL A 100 -0.63 5.47 -3.03
N LEU A 101 -1.62 4.58 -3.06
CA LEU A 101 -1.39 3.14 -3.13
C LEU A 101 -1.97 2.59 -4.44
N TRP A 102 -1.18 1.80 -5.12
CA TRP A 102 -1.64 0.94 -6.19
C TRP A 102 -1.49 -0.53 -5.78
N GLU A 103 -2.58 -1.28 -5.84
CA GLU A 103 -2.56 -2.72 -5.57
C GLU A 103 -2.74 -3.50 -6.87
N ALA A 104 -1.79 -4.35 -7.18
CA ALA A 104 -1.93 -5.33 -8.25
C ALA A 104 -2.98 -6.37 -7.86
N GLN A 105 -3.73 -6.93 -8.81
CA GLN A 105 -4.68 -8.01 -8.55
C GLN A 105 -3.99 -9.21 -7.87
N PHE A 106 -2.84 -9.61 -8.40
CA PHE A 106 -1.80 -10.43 -7.81
C PHE A 106 -0.45 -9.78 -8.14
N GLY A 107 0.53 -9.90 -7.26
CA GLY A 107 1.83 -9.29 -7.47
C GLY A 107 2.52 -9.74 -8.76
N ASP A 108 2.24 -10.96 -9.23
CA ASP A 108 2.72 -11.49 -10.50
C ASP A 108 2.39 -10.56 -11.69
N PHE A 109 1.21 -9.93 -11.66
CA PHE A 109 0.72 -9.10 -12.77
C PHE A 109 1.37 -7.72 -12.83
N ALA A 110 2.17 -7.35 -11.84
CA ALA A 110 3.01 -6.16 -11.91
C ALA A 110 4.01 -6.21 -13.08
N ASN A 111 4.27 -7.41 -13.64
CA ASN A 111 5.11 -7.57 -14.82
C ASN A 111 4.60 -6.77 -16.03
N SER A 112 3.30 -6.62 -16.18
CA SER A 112 2.73 -5.82 -17.27
C SER A 112 2.92 -4.31 -17.08
N ALA A 113 3.24 -3.87 -15.87
CA ALA A 113 3.57 -2.48 -15.54
C ALA A 113 5.08 -2.25 -15.31
N GLN A 114 5.92 -3.24 -15.60
CA GLN A 114 7.36 -3.19 -15.33
C GLN A 114 8.03 -1.98 -16.00
N ILE A 115 7.57 -1.56 -17.16
CA ILE A 115 8.10 -0.38 -17.87
C ILE A 115 7.90 0.89 -17.03
N ILE A 116 6.75 1.04 -16.39
CA ILE A 116 6.49 2.18 -15.49
C ILE A 116 7.40 2.10 -14.27
N ILE A 117 7.59 0.91 -13.73
CA ILE A 117 8.45 0.70 -12.57
C ILE A 117 9.89 1.06 -12.90
N ASP A 118 10.46 0.51 -13.98
CA ASP A 118 11.87 0.68 -14.32
C ASP A 118 12.21 2.10 -14.80
N GLN A 119 11.35 2.71 -15.63
CA GLN A 119 11.69 3.96 -16.30
C GLN A 119 11.18 5.20 -15.60
N PHE A 120 10.16 5.08 -14.75
CA PHE A 120 9.52 6.24 -14.14
C PHE A 120 9.59 6.21 -12.61
N ILE A 121 9.38 5.07 -11.97
CA ILE A 121 9.41 4.98 -10.51
C ILE A 121 10.86 4.91 -10.04
N SER A 122 11.64 3.94 -10.48
CA SER A 122 13.00 3.71 -9.97
C SER A 122 13.98 4.84 -10.31
N SER A 123 13.80 5.50 -11.44
CA SER A 123 14.69 6.59 -11.90
C SER A 123 14.06 7.98 -11.77
N GLY A 124 12.79 8.08 -11.39
CA GLY A 124 12.01 9.30 -11.47
C GLY A 124 12.54 10.42 -10.58
N GLU A 125 12.94 10.11 -9.37
CA GLU A 125 13.48 11.12 -8.45
C GLU A 125 14.80 11.71 -8.97
N ALA A 126 15.73 10.88 -9.44
CA ALA A 126 16.98 11.34 -9.99
C ALA A 126 16.78 12.12 -11.30
N LYS A 127 15.78 11.75 -12.12
CA LYS A 127 15.51 12.37 -13.41
C LYS A 127 14.79 13.71 -13.30
N TRP A 128 13.81 13.82 -12.41
CA TRP A 128 12.93 14.98 -12.29
C TRP A 128 13.10 15.78 -11.01
N LEU A 129 13.93 15.29 -10.08
CA LEU A 129 14.13 15.88 -8.74
C LEU A 129 12.81 16.07 -7.99
N ARG A 130 11.90 15.11 -8.14
CA ARG A 130 10.58 15.10 -7.49
C ARG A 130 10.39 13.79 -6.75
N GLN A 131 10.01 13.91 -5.49
CA GLN A 131 9.61 12.78 -4.67
C GLN A 131 8.17 12.38 -4.92
N THR A 132 7.84 11.14 -4.65
CA THR A 132 6.49 10.60 -4.75
C THR A 132 6.14 9.82 -3.48
N GLY A 133 4.89 9.90 -3.06
CA GLY A 133 4.31 9.07 -1.99
C GLY A 133 3.71 7.76 -2.51
N LEU A 134 4.04 7.35 -3.74
CA LEU A 134 3.49 6.13 -4.33
C LEU A 134 3.96 4.88 -3.59
N THR A 135 3.03 4.01 -3.30
CA THR A 135 3.23 2.72 -2.65
C THR A 135 2.64 1.61 -3.52
N LEU A 136 3.39 0.55 -3.75
CA LEU A 136 2.93 -0.63 -4.46
C LEU A 136 2.55 -1.73 -3.46
N LEU A 137 1.33 -2.26 -3.57
CA LEU A 137 0.88 -3.43 -2.84
C LEU A 137 0.85 -4.61 -3.82
N LEU A 138 1.70 -5.59 -3.57
CA LEU A 138 1.92 -6.71 -4.49
C LEU A 138 1.65 -8.03 -3.77
N PRO A 139 0.44 -8.58 -3.83
CA PRO A 139 0.12 -9.85 -3.20
C PRO A 139 1.08 -10.97 -3.64
N HIS A 140 1.66 -11.66 -2.66
CA HIS A 140 2.65 -12.71 -2.85
C HIS A 140 2.33 -13.85 -1.89
N GLY A 141 2.20 -15.06 -2.37
CA GLY A 141 1.82 -16.22 -1.57
C GLY A 141 1.05 -17.23 -2.40
N TYR A 142 0.48 -18.23 -1.75
CA TYR A 142 -0.14 -19.38 -2.43
C TYR A 142 -1.67 -19.34 -2.43
N ASP A 143 -2.29 -18.22 -2.12
CA ASP A 143 -3.76 -18.09 -2.11
C ASP A 143 -4.39 -18.01 -3.51
N GLY A 144 -3.56 -17.89 -4.54
CA GLY A 144 -4.00 -17.86 -5.93
C GLY A 144 -4.24 -19.26 -6.52
N GLN A 145 -4.95 -19.29 -7.65
CA GLN A 145 -5.40 -20.53 -8.28
C GLN A 145 -4.38 -21.18 -9.23
N GLY A 146 -3.30 -20.51 -9.54
CA GLY A 146 -2.31 -21.00 -10.50
C GLY A 146 -0.89 -20.54 -10.18
N PRO A 147 0.12 -21.09 -10.86
CA PRO A 147 1.52 -20.75 -10.63
C PRO A 147 1.83 -19.27 -10.96
N GLU A 148 1.02 -18.62 -11.78
CA GLU A 148 1.09 -17.22 -12.15
C GLU A 148 0.41 -16.30 -11.13
N HIS A 149 0.02 -16.83 -9.96
CA HIS A 149 -0.65 -16.10 -8.87
C HIS A 149 0.11 -16.23 -7.54
N SER A 150 1.39 -16.57 -7.58
CA SER A 150 2.11 -16.89 -6.35
C SER A 150 3.29 -15.98 -6.04
N SER A 151 3.88 -15.31 -7.02
CA SER A 151 5.11 -14.55 -6.79
C SER A 151 5.09 -13.17 -7.46
N CYS A 152 5.21 -12.12 -6.65
CA CYS A 152 5.50 -10.77 -7.15
C CYS A 152 6.97 -10.57 -7.57
N ARG A 153 7.81 -11.60 -7.44
CA ARG A 153 9.25 -11.54 -7.73
C ARG A 153 9.95 -10.47 -6.91
N VAL A 154 9.91 -10.68 -5.63
CA VAL A 154 10.49 -9.81 -4.58
C VAL A 154 11.92 -9.38 -4.91
N GLU A 155 12.74 -10.31 -5.42
CA GLU A 155 14.14 -10.10 -5.76
C GLU A 155 14.35 -8.97 -6.77
N ARG A 156 13.39 -8.80 -7.68
CA ARG A 156 13.41 -7.73 -8.69
C ARG A 156 13.36 -6.35 -8.05
N TYR A 157 12.54 -6.19 -7.03
CA TYR A 157 12.38 -4.93 -6.31
C TYR A 157 13.55 -4.65 -5.36
N LEU A 158 14.05 -5.68 -4.70
CA LEU A 158 15.26 -5.57 -3.88
C LEU A 158 16.46 -5.12 -4.70
N GLN A 159 16.63 -5.69 -5.90
CA GLN A 159 17.69 -5.29 -6.81
C GLN A 159 17.55 -3.81 -7.26
N MET A 160 16.32 -3.36 -7.49
CA MET A 160 16.05 -1.98 -7.91
C MET A 160 16.30 -0.95 -6.81
N SER A 161 16.30 -1.35 -5.55
CA SER A 161 16.49 -0.44 -4.42
C SER A 161 17.91 0.08 -4.25
N ASP A 162 18.86 -0.43 -5.05
CA ASP A 162 20.29 -0.10 -5.02
C ASP A 162 20.93 -0.27 -3.63
N GLU A 163 20.38 -1.18 -2.83
CA GLU A 163 20.94 -1.54 -1.54
C GLU A 163 21.87 -2.74 -1.66
N ASP A 164 22.96 -2.69 -0.89
CA ASP A 164 23.85 -3.82 -0.73
C ASP A 164 23.12 -4.88 0.13
N PRO A 165 22.76 -6.07 -0.44
CA PRO A 165 22.02 -7.09 0.30
C PRO A 165 22.82 -7.68 1.46
N THR A 166 24.13 -7.40 1.53
CA THR A 166 25.02 -7.90 2.59
C THR A 166 25.25 -6.88 3.71
N LYS A 167 24.74 -5.67 3.56
CA LYS A 167 24.92 -4.61 4.54
C LYS A 167 23.57 -4.05 5.00
N ILE A 168 23.34 -4.09 6.29
CA ILE A 168 22.22 -3.38 6.90
C ILE A 168 22.67 -1.93 7.09
N PRO A 169 21.99 -0.94 6.51
CA PRO A 169 22.33 0.47 6.72
C PRO A 169 22.25 0.82 8.20
N PRO A 170 23.30 1.45 8.77
CA PRO A 170 23.36 1.70 10.22
C PRO A 170 22.29 2.69 10.72
N ASP A 171 21.67 3.44 9.85
CA ASP A 171 20.69 4.49 10.19
C ASP A 171 19.33 4.30 9.53
N MET A 172 19.07 3.16 8.90
CA MET A 172 17.82 2.84 8.20
C MET A 172 17.27 3.99 7.34
N ARG A 173 18.13 4.87 6.87
CA ARG A 173 17.72 5.88 5.90
C ARG A 173 17.36 5.15 4.62
N LEU A 174 16.08 5.15 4.34
CA LEU A 174 15.57 4.71 3.06
C LEU A 174 16.30 5.53 2.00
N ASP A 175 17.04 4.87 1.12
CA ASP A 175 17.56 5.56 -0.04
C ASP A 175 16.34 6.11 -0.78
N THR A 176 16.34 7.41 -1.00
CA THR A 176 15.23 8.15 -1.58
C THR A 176 14.95 7.76 -3.03
N ARG A 177 15.80 6.92 -3.63
CA ARG A 177 15.73 6.55 -5.04
C ARG A 177 14.59 5.61 -5.40
N THR A 178 14.00 4.91 -4.43
CA THR A 178 12.92 3.98 -4.74
C THR A 178 11.95 3.90 -3.59
N GLN A 179 10.85 4.62 -3.71
CA GLN A 179 9.74 4.54 -2.77
C GLN A 179 8.77 3.43 -3.20
N VAL A 180 9.25 2.21 -3.20
CA VAL A 180 8.42 1.05 -3.51
C VAL A 180 8.16 0.28 -2.24
N LEU A 181 6.90 0.16 -1.89
CA LEU A 181 6.46 -0.76 -0.88
C LEU A 181 5.85 -1.97 -1.55
N ILE A 182 6.34 -3.13 -1.18
CA ILE A 182 5.78 -4.39 -1.59
C ILE A 182 5.21 -5.06 -0.37
N PHE A 183 3.94 -5.37 -0.45
CA PHE A 183 3.22 -5.85 0.69
C PHE A 183 2.44 -7.11 0.39
N THR A 184 2.60 -8.10 1.25
CA THR A 184 1.76 -9.28 1.25
C THR A 184 1.62 -9.82 2.66
N PRO A 185 0.62 -10.63 2.96
CA PRO A 185 0.53 -11.33 4.24
C PRO A 185 1.77 -12.15 4.57
N ASP A 186 2.50 -12.62 3.55
CA ASP A 186 3.60 -13.56 3.72
C ASP A 186 5.00 -12.97 3.48
N ALA A 187 5.14 -11.79 2.89
CA ALA A 187 6.46 -11.21 2.60
C ALA A 187 6.46 -9.67 2.53
N PRO A 188 6.95 -8.99 3.52
CA PRO A 188 7.07 -7.54 3.53
C PRO A 188 8.35 -7.09 2.84
N ILE A 189 8.23 -6.06 2.00
CA ILE A 189 9.39 -5.43 1.40
C ILE A 189 9.15 -3.94 1.25
N ARG A 190 9.83 -3.11 1.88
CA ARG A 190 9.87 -1.65 1.82
C ARG A 190 8.55 -0.87 1.73
N GLN A 191 8.48 0.13 2.54
CA GLN A 191 7.31 0.95 2.81
C GLN A 191 7.58 2.40 2.44
N SER A 192 6.58 3.08 1.88
CA SER A 192 6.62 4.54 1.90
C SER A 192 6.76 5.01 3.35
N THR A 193 7.47 6.09 3.56
CA THR A 193 7.75 6.59 4.92
C THR A 193 6.47 6.84 5.72
N LEU A 194 5.42 7.33 5.06
CA LEU A 194 4.12 7.59 5.70
C LEU A 194 3.44 6.29 6.12
N PHE A 195 3.34 5.33 5.23
CA PHE A 195 2.65 4.07 5.51
C PHE A 195 3.41 3.23 6.53
N ALA A 196 4.75 3.16 6.41
CA ALA A 196 5.60 2.51 7.40
C ALA A 196 5.44 3.12 8.78
N ARG A 197 5.42 4.45 8.85
CA ARG A 197 5.21 5.16 10.10
C ARG A 197 3.83 4.85 10.68
N ALA A 198 2.77 4.90 9.88
CA ALA A 198 1.42 4.61 10.34
C ALA A 198 1.29 3.17 10.85
N ILE A 199 1.80 2.18 10.12
CA ILE A 199 1.82 0.79 10.58
C ILE A 199 2.65 0.65 11.86
N HIS A 200 3.83 1.25 11.92
CA HIS A 200 4.69 1.22 13.11
C HIS A 200 3.98 1.83 14.32
N GLU A 201 3.29 2.94 14.15
CA GLU A 201 2.53 3.57 15.23
C GLU A 201 1.36 2.71 15.71
N VAL A 202 0.63 2.08 14.80
CA VAL A 202 -0.46 1.15 15.13
C VAL A 202 0.07 -0.08 15.87
N THR A 203 1.20 -0.65 15.44
CA THR A 203 1.75 -1.87 16.03
C THR A 203 2.50 -1.63 17.34
N ASN A 204 2.99 -0.42 17.58
CA ASN A 204 3.77 -0.09 18.79
C ASN A 204 2.98 0.67 19.88
N LYS A 205 1.84 1.27 19.55
CA LYS A 205 0.97 1.90 20.55
C LYS A 205 0.11 0.84 21.24
N ASP A 206 0.61 0.32 22.36
CA ASP A 206 -0.15 -0.40 23.41
C ASP A 206 -0.68 -1.80 23.10
N ALA A 207 -0.44 -2.38 21.93
CA ALA A 207 -1.06 -3.67 21.60
C ALA A 207 -0.18 -4.90 21.83
N GLY A 208 1.09 -4.73 22.19
CA GLY A 208 2.03 -5.86 22.31
C GLY A 208 2.24 -6.62 20.98
N LEU A 209 1.74 -6.06 19.90
CA LEU A 209 1.83 -6.61 18.54
C LEU A 209 3.27 -6.46 18.04
N ARG A 210 3.87 -7.57 17.67
CA ARG A 210 5.20 -7.57 17.05
C ARG A 210 5.04 -7.46 15.55
N THR A 211 5.91 -6.71 14.90
CA THR A 211 5.97 -6.65 13.43
C THR A 211 6.09 -8.04 12.79
N SER A 212 6.69 -9.00 13.50
CA SER A 212 6.74 -10.41 13.11
C SER A 212 5.38 -11.09 13.02
N ASP A 213 4.38 -10.61 13.76
CA ASP A 213 3.04 -11.22 13.81
C ASP A 213 2.22 -10.92 12.53
N PHE A 214 2.69 -9.96 11.75
CA PHE A 214 2.12 -9.59 10.44
C PHE A 214 2.97 -10.03 9.25
N GLY A 215 4.00 -10.86 9.46
CA GLY A 215 4.97 -11.12 8.41
C GLY A 215 5.77 -9.88 7.99
N LEU A 216 5.75 -8.83 8.79
CA LEU A 216 6.46 -7.58 8.57
C LEU A 216 7.92 -7.72 9.00
N THR A 217 8.81 -8.02 8.09
CA THR A 217 10.23 -7.81 8.31
C THR A 217 10.57 -6.41 7.80
N LEU A 218 10.76 -5.48 8.72
CA LEU A 218 11.33 -4.16 8.40
C LEU A 218 12.83 -4.38 8.15
N PHE A 219 13.28 -4.18 6.94
CA PHE A 219 14.68 -4.09 6.56
C PHE A 219 15.11 -2.64 6.44
#